data_83497d3aa82859b95835d92912de8852
#
_entry.id   83497d3aa82859b95835d92912de8852
#
_cell.length_a   1.000
_cell.length_b   1.000
_cell.length_c   1.000
_cell.angle_alpha   90.00
_cell.angle_beta   90.00
_cell.angle_gamma   90.00
#
_symmetry.space_group_name_H-M   'P 1'
#
loop_
_entity.id
_entity.type
_entity.pdbx_description
1 polymer ?
#
loop_
_entity_poly.entity_id
_entity_poly.type
_entity_poly.pdbx_seq_one_letter_code
_entity_poly.pdbx_strand_id
1 'polypeptide(L)'
;MTIIPVNNTIMNSVTYVLYSEDVDYCVLIDCGEYETLKPMLDKMGKKVKAVLLTHGHSDHIYGLNQLLEAYPDVMVCTTEDGHREIQDAKLNFSYLHDDPFAVKGYKKKVLTDGQTVSFDGLEDIDVIATPGHDSSCLSYKLGMNLFTGDAYIPGVKVFYKFPRGNKELALSSYEMLANMQKEGFHIYCAHHTY
;
A
#
# COMPACT_ATOMS: atom_id res chain seq x y z
N MET A 1 -10.62 15.77 -0.75
CA MET A 1 -10.36 14.33 -1.01
C MET A 1 -10.99 13.45 0.06
N THR A 2 -11.57 12.31 -0.30
CA THR A 2 -12.15 11.32 0.63
C THR A 2 -11.22 10.12 0.75
N ILE A 3 -11.03 9.63 1.97
CA ILE A 3 -10.22 8.45 2.30
C ILE A 3 -11.15 7.43 2.98
N ILE A 4 -11.27 6.23 2.42
CA ILE A 4 -12.09 5.16 3.02
C ILE A 4 -11.18 3.95 3.32
N PRO A 5 -11.08 3.52 4.59
CA PRO A 5 -10.44 2.27 4.94
C PRO A 5 -11.34 1.07 4.61
N VAL A 6 -10.76 0.04 4.04
CA VAL A 6 -11.38 -1.27 3.80
C VAL A 6 -10.59 -2.32 4.55
N ASN A 7 -11.22 -2.92 5.54
CA ASN A 7 -10.58 -3.94 6.37
C ASN A 7 -10.59 -5.28 5.64
N ASN A 8 -9.42 -5.85 5.46
CA ASN A 8 -9.26 -7.19 4.91
C ASN A 8 -9.29 -8.24 6.02
N THR A 9 -9.69 -9.47 5.70
CA THR A 9 -9.64 -10.58 6.66
C THR A 9 -8.25 -11.18 6.73
N ILE A 10 -7.50 -11.12 5.61
CA ILE A 10 -6.12 -11.55 5.56
C ILE A 10 -5.25 -10.69 6.48
N MET A 11 -4.73 -11.30 7.52
CA MET A 11 -3.86 -10.70 8.55
C MET A 11 -4.38 -9.36 9.12
N ASN A 12 -5.69 -9.05 9.00
CA ASN A 12 -6.31 -7.78 9.36
C ASN A 12 -5.65 -6.56 8.69
N SER A 13 -5.18 -6.75 7.46
CA SER A 13 -4.61 -5.65 6.68
C SER A 13 -5.68 -4.65 6.23
N VAL A 14 -5.27 -3.46 5.85
CA VAL A 14 -6.18 -2.39 5.43
C VAL A 14 -5.81 -1.88 4.04
N THR A 15 -6.78 -1.90 3.13
CA THR A 15 -6.72 -1.19 1.86
C THR A 15 -7.36 0.19 2.01
N TYR A 16 -6.74 1.24 1.51
CA TYR A 16 -7.34 2.58 1.52
C TYR A 16 -7.78 2.99 0.13
N VAL A 17 -9.03 3.48 0.02
CA VAL A 17 -9.59 4.01 -1.22
C VAL A 17 -9.58 5.53 -1.16
N LEU A 18 -8.87 6.15 -2.10
CA LEU A 18 -8.72 7.60 -2.23
C LEU A 18 -9.52 8.09 -3.44
N TYR A 19 -10.44 9.04 -3.25
CA TYR A 19 -11.22 9.61 -4.35
C TYR A 19 -11.69 11.04 -4.09
N SER A 20 -12.10 11.71 -5.16
CA SER A 20 -12.89 12.95 -5.15
C SER A 20 -14.20 12.69 -5.88
N GLU A 21 -15.25 13.44 -5.52
CA GLU A 21 -16.53 13.40 -6.26
C GLU A 21 -16.38 13.97 -7.67
N ASP A 22 -15.38 14.81 -7.91
CA ASP A 22 -15.17 15.52 -9.18
C ASP A 22 -14.57 14.64 -10.28
N VAL A 23 -14.15 13.40 -9.98
CA VAL A 23 -13.55 12.47 -10.94
C VAL A 23 -14.24 11.11 -10.94
N ASP A 24 -14.19 10.39 -12.07
CA ASP A 24 -14.82 9.07 -12.26
C ASP A 24 -13.93 7.88 -11.86
N TYR A 25 -12.86 8.14 -11.11
CA TYR A 25 -11.91 7.13 -10.68
C TYR A 25 -11.49 7.30 -9.21
N CYS A 26 -10.87 6.25 -8.69
CA CYS A 26 -10.21 6.22 -7.39
C CYS A 26 -8.77 5.68 -7.53
N VAL A 27 -7.97 5.91 -6.50
CA VAL A 27 -6.63 5.37 -6.31
C VAL A 27 -6.64 4.56 -5.03
N LEU A 28 -5.94 3.42 -5.02
CA LEU A 28 -5.83 2.57 -3.85
C LEU A 28 -4.44 2.69 -3.22
N ILE A 29 -4.37 2.60 -1.89
CA ILE A 29 -3.16 2.27 -1.16
C ILE A 29 -3.31 0.81 -0.73
N ASP A 30 -2.45 -0.05 -1.26
CA ASP A 30 -2.49 -1.51 -1.15
C ASP A 30 -3.78 -2.15 -1.74
N CYS A 31 -3.81 -3.48 -1.82
CA CYS A 31 -4.94 -4.27 -2.29
C CYS A 31 -4.94 -5.64 -1.62
N GLY A 32 -5.30 -5.68 -0.34
CA GLY A 32 -5.27 -6.91 0.47
C GLY A 32 -6.28 -7.95 0.01
N GLU A 33 -7.56 -7.60 -0.15
CA GLU A 33 -8.58 -8.53 -0.65
C GLU A 33 -9.54 -7.82 -1.62
N TYR A 34 -9.65 -8.36 -2.85
CA TYR A 34 -10.55 -7.80 -3.86
C TYR A 34 -12.03 -8.03 -3.50
N GLU A 35 -12.37 -9.19 -2.94
CA GLU A 35 -13.75 -9.53 -2.58
C GLU A 35 -14.32 -8.59 -1.49
N THR A 36 -13.48 -8.11 -0.58
CA THR A 36 -13.85 -7.10 0.43
C THR A 36 -13.99 -5.71 -0.19
N LEU A 37 -13.16 -5.40 -1.16
CA LEU A 37 -13.11 -4.10 -1.84
C LEU A 37 -14.21 -3.94 -2.88
N LYS A 38 -14.54 -5.01 -3.62
CA LYS A 38 -15.45 -5.02 -4.76
C LYS A 38 -16.84 -4.40 -4.48
N PRO A 39 -17.55 -4.75 -3.38
CA PRO A 39 -18.88 -4.17 -3.12
C PRO A 39 -18.85 -2.66 -2.97
N MET A 40 -17.78 -2.09 -2.45
CA MET A 40 -17.60 -0.65 -2.34
C MET A 40 -17.33 -0.03 -3.72
N LEU A 41 -16.42 -0.59 -4.51
CA LEU A 41 -16.13 -0.10 -5.87
C LEU A 41 -17.38 -0.13 -6.75
N ASP A 42 -18.15 -1.21 -6.69
CA ASP A 42 -19.43 -1.35 -7.42
C ASP A 42 -20.44 -0.26 -7.02
N LYS A 43 -20.57 0.00 -5.70
CA LYS A 43 -21.46 1.05 -5.19
C LYS A 43 -21.00 2.46 -5.60
N MET A 44 -19.71 2.70 -5.63
CA MET A 44 -19.14 4.00 -6.04
C MET A 44 -19.27 4.25 -7.54
N GLY A 45 -19.28 3.19 -8.35
CA GLY A 45 -19.28 3.28 -9.81
C GLY A 45 -18.03 3.95 -10.40
N LYS A 46 -16.94 4.04 -9.61
CA LYS A 46 -15.68 4.64 -10.02
C LYS A 46 -14.70 3.57 -10.52
N LYS A 47 -13.90 3.91 -11.52
CA LYS A 47 -12.82 3.05 -12.01
C LYS A 47 -11.63 3.09 -11.06
N VAL A 48 -10.88 2.01 -10.95
CA VAL A 48 -9.57 2.04 -10.28
C VAL A 48 -8.51 2.52 -11.27
N LYS A 49 -7.85 3.63 -10.99
CA LYS A 49 -6.80 4.25 -11.83
C LYS A 49 -5.42 3.69 -11.53
N ALA A 50 -5.10 3.53 -10.25
CA ALA A 50 -3.80 3.06 -9.79
C ALA A 50 -3.91 2.38 -8.42
N VAL A 51 -2.95 1.51 -8.13
CA VAL A 51 -2.65 0.99 -6.81
C VAL A 51 -1.23 1.44 -6.43
N LEU A 52 -1.11 2.15 -5.33
CA LEU A 52 0.15 2.54 -4.71
C LEU A 52 0.46 1.52 -3.61
N LEU A 53 1.44 0.66 -3.81
CA LEU A 53 1.78 -0.37 -2.83
C LEU A 53 2.75 0.19 -1.80
N THR A 54 2.46 -0.04 -0.52
CA THR A 54 3.40 0.28 0.55
C THR A 54 4.60 -0.65 0.51
N HIS A 55 4.39 -1.93 0.22
CA HIS A 55 5.44 -2.93 -0.01
C HIS A 55 4.86 -4.19 -0.65
N GLY A 56 5.69 -5.20 -0.91
CA GLY A 56 5.31 -6.37 -1.70
C GLY A 56 4.83 -7.59 -0.92
N HIS A 57 4.51 -7.51 0.39
CA HIS A 57 4.04 -8.66 1.17
C HIS A 57 2.63 -9.10 0.76
N SER A 58 2.36 -10.39 0.88
CA SER A 58 1.17 -11.05 0.36
C SER A 58 -0.14 -10.47 0.85
N ASP A 59 -0.24 -10.07 2.09
CA ASP A 59 -1.46 -9.52 2.70
C ASP A 59 -1.78 -8.09 2.24
N HIS A 60 -0.82 -7.40 1.60
CA HIS A 60 -1.01 -6.10 0.96
C HIS A 60 -1.39 -6.19 -0.52
N ILE A 61 -1.26 -7.39 -1.13
CA ILE A 61 -1.43 -7.60 -2.56
C ILE A 61 -2.28 -8.83 -2.90
N TYR A 62 -2.89 -9.48 -1.93
CA TYR A 62 -3.63 -10.75 -2.09
C TYR A 62 -4.76 -10.64 -3.13
N GLY A 63 -5.46 -9.52 -3.15
CA GLY A 63 -6.54 -9.23 -4.11
C GLY A 63 -6.07 -8.63 -5.44
N LEU A 64 -4.76 -8.39 -5.62
CA LEU A 64 -4.28 -7.59 -6.74
C LEU A 64 -4.49 -8.26 -8.11
N ASN A 65 -4.32 -9.59 -8.22
CA ASN A 65 -4.60 -10.29 -9.48
C ASN A 65 -6.08 -10.17 -9.90
N GLN A 66 -7.02 -10.35 -8.96
CA GLN A 66 -8.45 -10.20 -9.23
C GLN A 66 -8.83 -8.77 -9.58
N LEU A 67 -8.20 -7.79 -8.92
CA LEU A 67 -8.37 -6.38 -9.27
C LEU A 67 -7.91 -6.10 -10.71
N LEU A 68 -6.76 -6.63 -11.12
CA LEU A 68 -6.20 -6.44 -12.45
C LEU A 68 -7.04 -7.14 -13.54
N GLU A 69 -7.68 -8.27 -13.23
CA GLU A 69 -8.65 -8.90 -14.12
C GLU A 69 -9.89 -8.02 -14.33
N ALA A 70 -10.40 -7.40 -13.25
CA ALA A 70 -11.55 -6.50 -13.32
C ALA A 70 -11.22 -5.13 -13.95
N TYR A 71 -10.00 -4.63 -13.74
CA TYR A 71 -9.52 -3.33 -14.18
C TYR A 71 -8.15 -3.46 -14.86
N PRO A 72 -8.07 -3.95 -16.13
CA PRO A 72 -6.80 -4.26 -16.79
C PRO A 72 -5.91 -3.03 -17.09
N ASP A 73 -6.47 -1.84 -16.99
CA ASP A 73 -5.75 -0.58 -17.19
C ASP A 73 -5.11 0.01 -15.93
N VAL A 74 -5.29 -0.63 -14.79
CA VAL A 74 -4.72 -0.19 -13.49
C VAL A 74 -3.20 -0.14 -13.55
N MET A 75 -2.65 0.97 -13.08
CA MET A 75 -1.20 1.13 -12.89
C MET A 75 -0.81 0.68 -11.49
N VAL A 76 0.11 -0.26 -11.38
CA VAL A 76 0.70 -0.66 -10.11
C VAL A 76 1.98 0.14 -9.87
N CYS A 77 2.01 0.88 -8.78
CA CYS A 77 3.06 1.82 -8.43
C CYS A 77 3.76 1.35 -7.15
N THR A 78 5.04 1.07 -7.22
CA THR A 78 5.90 0.72 -6.06
C THR A 78 7.37 0.86 -6.44
N THR A 79 8.30 0.51 -5.55
CA THR A 79 9.73 0.50 -5.87
C THR A 79 10.09 -0.59 -6.89
N GLU A 80 11.31 -0.55 -7.43
CA GLU A 80 11.81 -1.64 -8.29
C GLU A 80 11.87 -2.97 -7.52
N ASP A 81 12.26 -2.94 -6.23
CA ASP A 81 12.25 -4.10 -5.35
C ASP A 81 10.82 -4.61 -5.12
N GLY A 82 9.86 -3.73 -4.84
CA GLY A 82 8.46 -4.08 -4.70
C GLY A 82 7.89 -4.77 -5.95
N HIS A 83 8.27 -4.29 -7.15
CA HIS A 83 7.86 -4.95 -8.39
C HIS A 83 8.48 -6.36 -8.55
N ARG A 84 9.68 -6.59 -8.06
CA ARG A 84 10.27 -7.95 -8.04
C ARG A 84 9.56 -8.84 -7.02
N GLU A 85 9.25 -8.30 -5.86
CA GLU A 85 8.58 -9.02 -4.79
C GLU A 85 7.21 -9.54 -5.21
N ILE A 86 6.34 -8.67 -5.75
CA ILE A 86 4.99 -9.08 -6.11
C ILE A 86 4.95 -10.14 -7.22
N GLN A 87 6.03 -10.29 -8.01
CA GLN A 87 6.14 -11.26 -9.10
C GLN A 87 6.67 -12.63 -8.68
N ASP A 88 7.01 -12.84 -7.42
CA ASP A 88 7.58 -14.08 -6.91
C ASP A 88 6.93 -14.47 -5.58
N ALA A 89 6.30 -15.65 -5.54
CA ALA A 89 5.60 -16.15 -4.35
C ALA A 89 6.51 -16.32 -3.12
N LYS A 90 7.81 -16.49 -3.29
CA LYS A 90 8.77 -16.55 -2.17
C LYS A 90 9.11 -15.15 -1.67
N LEU A 91 9.25 -14.21 -2.58
CA LEU A 91 9.60 -12.83 -2.23
C LEU A 91 8.43 -12.08 -1.59
N ASN A 92 7.20 -12.35 -2.01
CA ASN A 92 5.99 -11.76 -1.43
C ASN A 92 5.44 -12.55 -0.22
N PHE A 93 6.10 -13.65 0.15
CA PHE A 93 5.72 -14.57 1.24
C PHE A 93 4.39 -15.32 1.05
N SER A 94 3.73 -15.26 -0.10
CA SER A 94 2.52 -16.05 -0.35
C SER A 94 2.78 -17.56 -0.37
N TYR A 95 4.04 -18.00 -0.51
CA TYR A 95 4.40 -19.43 -0.37
C TYR A 95 4.06 -20.02 1.01
N LEU A 96 3.76 -19.16 2.00
CA LEU A 96 3.29 -19.55 3.34
C LEU A 96 1.79 -19.77 3.40
N HIS A 97 1.04 -19.40 2.36
CA HIS A 97 -0.40 -19.63 2.22
C HIS A 97 -0.68 -20.95 1.49
N ASP A 98 -1.91 -21.44 1.60
CA ASP A 98 -2.37 -22.63 0.88
C ASP A 98 -2.47 -22.39 -0.64
N ASP A 99 -2.56 -21.13 -1.07
CA ASP A 99 -2.69 -20.65 -2.45
C ASP A 99 -1.58 -19.67 -2.84
N PRO A 100 -0.33 -20.10 -3.00
CA PRO A 100 0.78 -19.24 -3.40
C PRO A 100 0.51 -18.54 -4.74
N PHE A 101 0.85 -17.24 -4.82
CA PHE A 101 0.59 -16.46 -6.03
C PHE A 101 1.74 -15.52 -6.40
N ALA A 102 1.72 -15.09 -7.65
CA ALA A 102 2.57 -14.03 -8.19
C ALA A 102 1.72 -13.11 -9.05
N VAL A 103 2.00 -11.82 -9.04
CA VAL A 103 1.29 -10.82 -9.83
C VAL A 103 1.95 -10.67 -11.18
N LYS A 104 1.17 -10.73 -12.27
CA LYS A 104 1.68 -10.71 -13.66
C LYS A 104 0.80 -9.83 -14.55
N GLY A 105 1.36 -9.35 -15.66
CA GLY A 105 0.58 -8.73 -16.73
C GLY A 105 -0.02 -7.38 -16.41
N TYR A 106 0.65 -6.56 -15.59
CA TYR A 106 0.16 -5.25 -15.15
C TYR A 106 0.99 -4.08 -15.71
N LYS A 107 0.39 -2.88 -15.72
CA LYS A 107 1.10 -1.63 -16.04
C LYS A 107 1.96 -1.21 -14.84
N LYS A 108 3.27 -1.09 -15.06
CA LYS A 108 4.26 -0.80 -14.02
C LYS A 108 4.60 0.68 -13.96
N LYS A 109 4.66 1.24 -12.74
CA LYS A 109 5.29 2.53 -12.45
C LYS A 109 6.23 2.39 -11.26
N VAL A 110 7.53 2.62 -11.49
CA VAL A 110 8.53 2.61 -10.42
C VAL A 110 8.49 3.94 -9.68
N LEU A 111 8.46 3.86 -8.36
CA LEU A 111 8.52 5.02 -7.46
C LEU A 111 9.84 5.04 -6.71
N THR A 112 10.31 6.26 -6.43
CA THR A 112 11.50 6.53 -5.62
C THR A 112 11.20 7.59 -4.56
N ASP A 113 12.04 7.63 -3.54
CA ASP A 113 11.95 8.63 -2.48
C ASP A 113 11.91 10.07 -3.03
N GLY A 114 11.11 10.92 -2.39
CA GLY A 114 10.97 12.33 -2.74
C GLY A 114 10.18 12.62 -4.02
N GLN A 115 9.65 11.61 -4.70
CA GLN A 115 8.75 11.82 -5.84
C GLN A 115 7.38 12.28 -5.38
N THR A 116 6.70 13.04 -6.25
CA THR A 116 5.27 13.32 -6.12
C THR A 116 4.52 12.58 -7.24
N VAL A 117 3.44 11.89 -6.88
CA VAL A 117 2.52 11.25 -7.81
C VAL A 117 1.25 12.08 -7.89
N SER A 118 0.95 12.57 -9.09
CA SER A 118 -0.24 13.39 -9.34
C SER A 118 -1.28 12.61 -10.14
N PHE A 119 -2.54 12.81 -9.79
CA PHE A 119 -3.71 12.33 -10.51
C PHE A 119 -4.67 13.49 -10.69
N ASP A 120 -5.12 13.73 -11.93
CA ASP A 120 -5.98 14.87 -12.25
C ASP A 120 -7.24 14.90 -11.36
N GLY A 121 -7.46 16.02 -10.65
CA GLY A 121 -8.60 16.19 -9.74
C GLY A 121 -8.49 15.49 -8.39
N LEU A 122 -7.32 14.92 -8.06
CA LEU A 122 -6.94 14.48 -6.71
C LEU A 122 -5.79 15.34 -6.18
N GLU A 123 -5.61 15.36 -4.87
CA GLU A 123 -4.43 15.98 -4.26
C GLU A 123 -3.17 15.19 -4.60
N ASP A 124 -2.04 15.89 -4.70
CA ASP A 124 -0.73 15.29 -4.93
C ASP A 124 -0.32 14.38 -3.77
N ILE A 125 0.30 13.26 -4.11
CA ILE A 125 0.76 12.25 -3.15
C ILE A 125 2.29 12.23 -3.16
N ASP A 126 2.90 12.63 -2.04
CA ASP A 126 4.35 12.56 -1.88
C ASP A 126 4.77 11.14 -1.47
N VAL A 127 5.84 10.64 -2.08
CA VAL A 127 6.42 9.32 -1.84
C VAL A 127 7.60 9.47 -0.88
N ILE A 128 7.57 8.71 0.21
CA ILE A 128 8.61 8.69 1.24
C ILE A 128 9.14 7.26 1.36
N ALA A 129 10.43 7.03 1.11
CA ALA A 129 11.02 5.73 1.37
C ALA A 129 11.11 5.48 2.88
N THR A 130 10.57 4.35 3.31
CA THR A 130 10.54 3.93 4.72
C THR A 130 11.03 2.48 4.89
N PRO A 131 12.28 2.18 4.40
CA PRO A 131 12.80 0.84 4.39
C PRO A 131 13.07 0.30 5.80
N GLY A 132 13.14 -1.02 5.91
CA GLY A 132 13.57 -1.71 7.11
C GLY A 132 12.64 -2.80 7.62
N HIS A 133 11.33 -2.66 7.53
CA HIS A 133 10.42 -3.81 7.62
C HIS A 133 10.66 -4.72 6.42
N ASP A 134 10.68 -4.14 5.23
CA ASP A 134 11.19 -4.70 3.99
C ASP A 134 11.96 -3.61 3.21
N SER A 135 12.81 -4.01 2.24
CA SER A 135 13.58 -3.07 1.41
C SER A 135 12.69 -2.23 0.50
N SER A 136 11.53 -2.73 0.12
CA SER A 136 10.58 -2.09 -0.79
C SER A 136 9.68 -1.05 -0.15
N CYS A 137 9.70 -0.90 1.19
CA CYS A 137 8.72 -0.10 1.92
C CYS A 137 8.70 1.37 1.51
N LEU A 138 7.50 1.83 1.19
CA LEU A 138 7.14 3.23 0.95
C LEU A 138 6.02 3.64 1.91
N SER A 139 6.07 4.90 2.31
CA SER A 139 4.93 5.61 2.91
C SER A 139 4.45 6.69 1.94
N TYR A 140 3.16 7.03 2.02
CA TYR A 140 2.56 8.02 1.14
C TYR A 140 1.97 9.15 1.95
N LYS A 141 2.34 10.39 1.62
CA LYS A 141 1.84 11.59 2.28
C LYS A 141 0.85 12.32 1.37
N LEU A 142 -0.34 12.60 1.89
CA LEU A 142 -1.41 13.31 1.23
C LEU A 142 -1.91 14.45 2.15
N GLY A 143 -1.45 15.67 1.91
CA GLY A 143 -1.68 16.77 2.84
C GLY A 143 -1.17 16.43 4.23
N MET A 144 -2.07 16.38 5.24
CA MET A 144 -1.76 15.96 6.62
C MET A 144 -2.04 14.48 6.89
N ASN A 145 -2.34 13.68 5.86
CA ASN A 145 -2.60 12.24 5.98
C ASN A 145 -1.35 11.46 5.57
N LEU A 146 -0.99 10.42 6.35
CA LEU A 146 0.22 9.64 6.17
C LEU A 146 -0.11 8.15 6.18
N PHE A 147 0.04 7.49 5.03
CA PHE A 147 -0.15 6.05 4.86
C PHE A 147 1.19 5.37 5.07
N THR A 148 1.33 4.61 6.15
CA THR A 148 2.64 4.17 6.65
C THR A 148 2.95 2.71 6.37
N GLY A 149 1.99 1.94 5.82
CA GLY A 149 2.17 0.50 5.70
C GLY A 149 2.57 -0.13 7.04
N ASP A 150 3.53 -1.03 6.98
CA ASP A 150 4.10 -1.72 8.14
C ASP A 150 5.33 -1.04 8.73
N ALA A 151 5.79 0.03 8.09
CA ALA A 151 6.94 0.78 8.59
C ALA A 151 6.62 1.49 9.93
N TYR A 152 5.33 1.87 10.13
CA TYR A 152 4.88 2.47 11.37
C TYR A 152 3.42 2.12 11.69
N ILE A 153 3.20 1.39 12.78
CA ILE A 153 1.89 1.11 13.37
C ILE A 153 1.93 1.68 14.79
N PRO A 154 1.10 2.66 15.14
CA PRO A 154 1.10 3.29 16.46
C PRO A 154 0.98 2.27 17.59
N GLY A 155 1.90 2.31 18.55
CA GLY A 155 1.91 1.39 19.70
C GLY A 155 2.49 -0.01 19.44
N VAL A 156 2.84 -0.33 18.19
CA VAL A 156 3.42 -1.62 17.82
C VAL A 156 4.89 -1.44 17.47
N LYS A 157 5.74 -2.37 17.93
CA LYS A 157 7.15 -2.40 17.54
C LYS A 157 7.26 -2.85 16.08
N VAL A 158 8.02 -2.11 15.26
CA VAL A 158 8.27 -2.49 13.88
C VAL A 158 8.96 -3.86 13.81
N PHE A 159 8.44 -4.74 12.96
CA PHE A 159 9.04 -6.04 12.68
C PHE A 159 10.04 -5.90 11.52
N TYR A 160 11.26 -6.40 11.69
CA TYR A 160 12.37 -6.26 10.73
C TYR A 160 13.15 -7.57 10.51
N LYS A 161 12.60 -8.72 10.97
CA LYS A 161 13.30 -10.01 10.91
C LYS A 161 13.00 -10.82 9.64
N PHE A 162 12.35 -10.21 8.66
CA PHE A 162 12.22 -10.79 7.33
C PHE A 162 13.59 -10.83 6.61
N PRO A 163 13.78 -11.70 5.60
CA PRO A 163 15.04 -11.82 4.86
C PRO A 163 15.58 -10.51 4.27
N ARG A 164 14.69 -9.56 3.90
CA ARG A 164 15.03 -8.23 3.38
C ARG A 164 14.84 -7.11 4.42
N GLY A 165 14.56 -7.48 5.67
CA GLY A 165 14.45 -6.54 6.77
C GLY A 165 15.82 -6.03 7.24
N ASN A 166 15.84 -4.82 7.79
CA ASN A 166 17.03 -4.18 8.36
C ASN A 166 16.66 -3.43 9.62
N LYS A 167 17.24 -3.81 10.74
CA LYS A 167 16.91 -3.24 12.05
C LYS A 167 17.14 -1.73 12.13
N GLU A 168 18.30 -1.27 11.65
CA GLU A 168 18.69 0.14 11.78
C GLU A 168 17.77 1.02 10.93
N LEU A 169 17.53 0.61 9.68
CA LEU A 169 16.60 1.32 8.79
C LEU A 169 15.17 1.29 9.33
N ALA A 170 14.70 0.15 9.85
CA ALA A 170 13.37 0.04 10.42
C ALA A 170 13.14 0.99 11.61
N LEU A 171 14.12 1.08 12.51
CA LEU A 171 14.05 2.01 13.64
C LEU A 171 14.09 3.47 13.18
N SER A 172 14.94 3.79 12.21
CA SER A 172 15.02 5.15 11.64
C SER A 172 13.71 5.56 10.95
N SER A 173 13.15 4.68 10.11
CA SER A 173 11.85 4.90 9.45
C SER A 173 10.73 5.06 10.48
N TYR A 174 10.69 4.19 11.49
CA TYR A 174 9.72 4.26 12.58
C TYR A 174 9.79 5.59 13.33
N GLU A 175 10.99 6.03 13.73
CA GLU A 175 11.19 7.30 14.46
C GLU A 175 10.78 8.51 13.62
N MET A 176 11.12 8.52 12.33
CA MET A 176 10.71 9.57 11.40
C MET A 176 9.18 9.69 11.35
N LEU A 177 8.48 8.57 11.10
CA LEU A 177 7.02 8.55 10.99
C LEU A 177 6.33 8.87 12.31
N ALA A 178 6.89 8.39 13.45
CA ALA A 178 6.40 8.73 14.78
C ALA A 178 6.55 10.24 15.11
N ASN A 179 7.61 10.89 14.63
CA ASN A 179 7.77 12.33 14.79
C ASN A 179 6.78 13.11 13.91
N MET A 180 6.52 12.68 12.68
CA MET A 180 5.47 13.27 11.85
C MET A 180 4.09 13.16 12.53
N GLN A 181 3.77 12.03 13.18
CA GLN A 181 2.54 11.92 13.98
C GLN A 181 2.49 12.97 15.12
N LYS A 182 3.60 13.21 15.83
CA LYS A 182 3.67 14.25 16.89
C LYS A 182 3.51 15.66 16.31
N GLU A 183 3.89 15.88 15.06
CA GLU A 183 3.69 17.13 14.32
C GLU A 183 2.25 17.32 13.85
N GLY A 184 1.36 16.34 14.08
CA GLY A 184 -0.07 16.43 13.81
C GLY A 184 -0.53 15.67 12.55
N PHE A 185 0.32 14.85 11.93
CA PHE A 185 -0.11 14.00 10.83
C PHE A 185 -1.06 12.90 11.30
N HIS A 186 -2.12 12.66 10.53
CA HIS A 186 -3.05 11.55 10.73
C HIS A 186 -2.46 10.27 10.14
N ILE A 187 -2.31 9.22 10.96
CA ILE A 187 -1.71 7.96 10.54
C ILE A 187 -2.78 6.99 10.04
N TYR A 188 -2.54 6.47 8.85
CA TYR A 188 -3.27 5.41 8.18
C TYR A 188 -2.32 4.22 8.03
N CYS A 189 -2.23 3.38 9.07
CA CYS A 189 -1.34 2.21 9.08
C CYS A 189 -2.01 0.99 8.43
N ALA A 190 -1.20 0.00 8.07
CA ALA A 190 -1.68 -1.15 7.30
C ALA A 190 -2.44 -2.20 8.12
N HIS A 191 -2.34 -2.20 9.44
CA HIS A 191 -3.01 -3.16 10.30
C HIS A 191 -3.73 -2.47 11.45
N HIS A 192 -4.96 -2.92 11.74
CA HIS A 192 -5.62 -2.52 12.97
C HIS A 192 -5.03 -3.26 14.17
N THR A 193 -4.62 -2.51 15.18
CA THR A 193 -4.30 -3.06 16.51
C THR A 193 -5.59 -3.16 17.31
N TYR A 194 -5.88 -4.35 17.82
CA TYR A 194 -6.96 -4.58 18.79
C TYR A 194 -6.61 -4.02 20.17
#